data_2d47c883d639f1a6f710b666f4788666
#
_entry.id   2d47c883d639f1a6f710b666f4788666
#
_cell.length_a   1.000
_cell.length_b   1.000
_cell.length_c   1.000
_cell.angle_alpha   90.00
_cell.angle_beta   90.00
_cell.angle_gamma   90.00
#
_symmetry.space_group_name_H-M   'P 1'
#
loop_
_entity.id
_entity.type
_entity.pdbx_description
1 polymer ?
#
loop_
_entity_poly.entity_id
_entity_poly.type
_entity_poly.pdbx_seq_one_letter_code
_entity_poly.pdbx_strand_id
1 'polypeptide(L)'
;MVGVIGTDYPMEKLAPLKAKGVDMSGVEIAEGESFRWRARYRHDLNSAETLETRLGVFSHFRPKIPAAFVDSPFVFLGNIDPRLQLDVLRQVTRPRLVACDTMNFWIESRRPDLLELLGHVDLITINDAEARQLTEESNLVK
;
A
#
# COMPACT_ATOMS: atom_id res chain seq x y z
N MET A 1 4.91 -11.09 5.36
CA MET A 1 4.08 -10.18 4.54
C MET A 1 2.66 -10.17 5.09
N VAL A 2 1.99 -9.02 5.12
CA VAL A 2 0.60 -8.87 5.57
C VAL A 2 -0.24 -8.33 4.42
N GLY A 3 -1.43 -8.88 4.21
CA GLY A 3 -2.33 -8.46 3.13
C GLY A 3 -3.56 -9.35 3.03
N VAL A 4 -4.41 -9.10 2.06
CA VAL A 4 -5.59 -9.91 1.75
C VAL A 4 -5.67 -10.20 0.26
N ILE A 5 -6.08 -11.40 -0.06
CA ILE A 5 -6.41 -11.86 -1.41
C ILE A 5 -7.78 -12.52 -1.40
N GLY A 6 -8.48 -12.46 -2.53
CA GLY A 6 -9.73 -13.19 -2.71
C GLY A 6 -9.50 -14.66 -3.06
N THR A 7 -10.56 -15.43 -3.00
CA THR A 7 -10.56 -16.85 -3.43
C THR A 7 -10.30 -17.04 -4.93
N ASP A 8 -10.43 -15.96 -5.72
CA ASP A 8 -10.12 -15.93 -7.16
C ASP A 8 -8.63 -15.76 -7.47
N TYR A 9 -7.78 -15.51 -6.43
CA TYR A 9 -6.36 -15.24 -6.66
C TYR A 9 -5.60 -16.49 -7.08
N PRO A 10 -4.85 -16.47 -8.18
CA PRO A 10 -4.08 -17.64 -8.60
C PRO A 10 -2.89 -17.86 -7.66
N MET A 11 -3.04 -18.83 -6.75
CA MET A 11 -2.10 -19.10 -5.65
C MET A 11 -0.69 -19.43 -6.12
N GLU A 12 -0.52 -19.94 -7.34
CA GLU A 12 0.78 -20.19 -7.94
C GLU A 12 1.62 -18.91 -8.11
N LYS A 13 1.01 -17.74 -8.19
CA LYS A 13 1.73 -16.46 -8.25
C LYS A 13 2.43 -16.10 -6.94
N LEU A 14 2.06 -16.73 -5.84
CA LEU A 14 2.75 -16.56 -4.56
C LEU A 14 3.97 -17.48 -4.42
N ALA A 15 4.09 -18.50 -5.26
CA ALA A 15 5.19 -19.47 -5.18
C ALA A 15 6.60 -18.83 -5.25
N PRO A 16 6.87 -17.83 -6.13
CA PRO A 16 8.18 -17.17 -6.16
C PRO A 16 8.53 -16.45 -4.85
N LEU A 17 7.54 -15.86 -4.18
CA LEU A 17 7.75 -15.18 -2.90
C LEU A 17 8.07 -16.19 -1.79
N LYS A 18 7.32 -17.29 -1.75
CA LYS A 18 7.59 -18.40 -0.82
C LYS A 18 8.97 -19.00 -1.04
N ALA A 19 9.36 -19.21 -2.30
CA ALA A 19 10.68 -19.74 -2.66
C ALA A 19 11.84 -18.83 -2.21
N LYS A 20 11.59 -17.52 -2.10
CA LYS A 20 12.54 -16.54 -1.54
C LYS A 20 12.48 -16.41 -0.02
N GLY A 21 11.72 -17.26 0.67
CA GLY A 21 11.62 -17.25 2.12
C GLY A 21 10.70 -16.15 2.68
N VAL A 22 9.83 -15.55 1.86
CA VAL A 22 8.87 -14.56 2.37
C VAL A 22 7.84 -15.26 3.23
N ASP A 23 7.76 -14.87 4.51
CA ASP A 23 6.74 -15.36 5.42
C ASP A 23 5.36 -14.76 5.04
N MET A 24 4.44 -15.64 4.71
CA MET A 24 3.09 -15.32 4.24
C MET A 24 2.03 -15.49 5.34
N SER A 25 2.42 -15.71 6.59
CA SER A 25 1.49 -16.00 7.70
C SER A 25 0.50 -14.86 7.98
N GLY A 26 0.79 -13.65 7.52
CA GLY A 26 -0.12 -12.50 7.61
C GLY A 26 -0.99 -12.28 6.38
N VAL A 27 -0.98 -13.21 5.41
CA VAL A 27 -1.84 -13.09 4.21
C VAL A 27 -3.17 -13.80 4.47
N GLU A 28 -4.23 -13.03 4.49
CA GLU A 28 -5.61 -13.51 4.62
C GLU A 28 -6.16 -13.92 3.24
N ILE A 29 -6.87 -15.04 3.19
CA ILE A 29 -7.66 -15.44 2.03
C ILE A 29 -9.13 -15.22 2.39
N ALA A 30 -9.77 -14.21 1.79
CA ALA A 30 -11.16 -13.88 2.03
C ALA A 30 -12.05 -14.34 0.87
N GLU A 31 -13.28 -14.66 1.18
CA GLU A 31 -14.26 -15.02 0.15
C GLU A 31 -14.59 -13.79 -0.72
N GLY A 32 -14.47 -13.93 -2.04
CA GLY A 32 -14.74 -12.88 -3.01
C GLY A 32 -13.59 -12.63 -3.97
N GLU A 33 -13.70 -11.52 -4.73
CA GLU A 33 -12.68 -11.12 -5.71
C GLU A 33 -11.52 -10.37 -5.03
N SER A 34 -10.30 -10.66 -5.49
CA SER A 34 -9.10 -9.90 -5.12
C SER A 34 -9.16 -8.46 -5.65
N PHE A 35 -8.41 -7.58 -5.02
CA PHE A 35 -8.18 -6.23 -5.55
C PHE A 35 -7.66 -6.30 -7.00
N ARG A 36 -8.24 -5.48 -7.85
CA ARG A 36 -7.80 -5.31 -9.25
C ARG A 36 -7.67 -3.84 -9.59
N TRP A 37 -6.54 -3.52 -10.15
CA TRP A 37 -6.28 -2.22 -10.74
C TRP A 37 -5.81 -2.41 -12.17
N ARG A 38 -6.39 -1.67 -13.10
CA ARG A 38 -6.02 -1.66 -14.51
C ARG A 38 -5.74 -0.24 -14.94
N ALA A 39 -4.57 -0.03 -15.53
CA ALA A 39 -4.14 1.27 -16.00
C ALA A 39 -3.52 1.18 -17.39
N ARG A 40 -3.48 2.32 -18.04
CA ARG A 40 -2.76 2.54 -19.30
C ARG A 40 -1.64 3.52 -19.05
N TYR A 41 -0.41 3.11 -19.31
CA TYR A 41 0.74 4.00 -19.32
C TYR A 41 0.85 4.69 -20.68
N ARG A 42 1.12 5.98 -20.70
CA ARG A 42 1.42 6.75 -21.90
C ARG A 42 2.91 6.69 -22.24
N HIS A 43 3.33 7.40 -23.29
CA HIS A 43 4.70 7.31 -23.83
C HIS A 43 5.82 7.62 -22.83
N ASP A 44 5.57 8.44 -21.85
CA ASP A 44 6.55 8.87 -20.83
C ASP A 44 6.68 7.90 -19.65
N LEU A 45 5.82 6.89 -19.55
CA LEU A 45 5.74 5.91 -18.47
C LEU A 45 5.60 6.50 -17.04
N ASN A 46 5.56 7.83 -16.91
CA ASN A 46 5.47 8.54 -15.64
C ASN A 46 4.03 8.80 -15.19
N SER A 47 3.10 8.71 -16.13
CA SER A 47 1.68 8.90 -15.84
C SER A 47 0.87 7.67 -16.23
N ALA A 48 0.10 7.17 -15.27
CA ALA A 48 -0.84 6.07 -15.47
C ALA A 48 -2.27 6.61 -15.50
N GLU A 49 -2.97 6.38 -16.60
CA GLU A 49 -4.41 6.60 -16.68
C GLU A 49 -5.13 5.38 -16.08
N THR A 50 -5.78 5.56 -14.93
CA THR A 50 -6.57 4.49 -14.31
C THR A 50 -7.80 4.20 -15.17
N LEU A 51 -7.92 2.97 -15.66
CA LEU A 51 -9.07 2.50 -16.43
C LEU A 51 -10.11 1.82 -15.54
N GLU A 52 -9.66 1.16 -14.47
CA GLU A 52 -10.53 0.42 -13.57
C GLU A 52 -9.85 0.23 -12.20
N THR A 53 -10.62 0.39 -11.13
CA THR A 53 -10.25 0.01 -9.78
C THR A 53 -11.39 -0.79 -9.17
N ARG A 54 -11.12 -2.05 -8.82
CA ARG A 54 -12.05 -2.90 -8.05
C ARG A 54 -11.42 -3.24 -6.72
N LEU A 55 -12.04 -2.79 -5.64
CA LEU A 55 -11.51 -3.03 -4.29
C LEU A 55 -11.63 -4.50 -3.88
N GLY A 56 -12.71 -5.18 -4.29
CA GLY A 56 -12.94 -6.57 -3.90
C GLY A 56 -12.87 -6.75 -2.37
N VAL A 57 -12.19 -7.80 -1.93
CA VAL A 57 -11.98 -8.11 -0.50
C VAL A 57 -11.23 -7.01 0.25
N PHE A 58 -10.50 -6.12 -0.43
CA PHE A 58 -9.84 -4.98 0.17
C PHE A 58 -10.79 -3.98 0.84
N SER A 59 -12.02 -3.86 0.34
CA SER A 59 -13.03 -2.95 0.89
C SER A 59 -13.39 -3.22 2.35
N HIS A 60 -13.19 -4.45 2.81
CA HIS A 60 -13.49 -4.89 4.17
C HIS A 60 -12.26 -5.34 4.95
N PHE A 61 -11.08 -5.28 4.31
CA PHE A 61 -9.84 -5.71 4.93
C PHE A 61 -9.53 -4.87 6.19
N ARG A 62 -9.09 -5.58 7.22
CA ARG A 62 -8.57 -4.98 8.45
C ARG A 62 -7.27 -5.69 8.78
N PRO A 63 -6.12 -5.06 8.51
CA PRO A 63 -4.82 -5.69 8.72
C PRO A 63 -4.63 -6.09 10.17
N LYS A 64 -4.26 -7.36 10.37
CA LYS A 64 -3.85 -7.91 11.67
C LYS A 64 -2.40 -8.32 11.57
N ILE A 65 -1.56 -7.71 12.39
CA ILE A 65 -0.13 -8.00 12.37
C ILE A 65 0.12 -9.27 13.18
N PRO A 66 0.66 -10.35 12.57
CA PRO A 66 1.06 -11.53 13.33
C PRO A 66 2.05 -11.19 14.44
N ALA A 67 1.97 -11.88 15.56
CA ALA A 67 2.87 -11.63 16.72
C ALA A 67 4.36 -11.66 16.34
N ALA A 68 4.75 -12.51 15.39
CA ALA A 68 6.10 -12.58 14.87
C ALA A 68 6.58 -11.32 14.13
N PHE A 69 5.67 -10.44 13.71
CA PHE A 69 6.00 -9.23 12.95
C PHE A 69 5.84 -7.94 13.75
N VAL A 70 5.29 -8.01 14.97
CA VAL A 70 5.03 -6.82 15.81
C VAL A 70 6.30 -6.03 16.11
N ASP A 71 7.43 -6.71 16.33
CA ASP A 71 8.74 -6.11 16.61
C ASP A 71 9.61 -5.93 15.37
N SER A 72 9.01 -5.89 14.19
CA SER A 72 9.77 -5.69 12.93
C SER A 72 10.50 -4.36 12.93
N PRO A 73 11.83 -4.34 12.74
CA PRO A 73 12.60 -3.09 12.77
C PRO A 73 12.39 -2.22 11.52
N PHE A 74 11.89 -2.80 10.44
CA PHE A 74 11.62 -2.12 9.19
C PHE A 74 10.20 -2.42 8.75
N VAL A 75 9.44 -1.37 8.46
CA VAL A 75 8.04 -1.47 8.01
C VAL A 75 7.91 -0.77 6.68
N PHE A 76 7.37 -1.47 5.69
CA PHE A 76 6.95 -0.88 4.43
C PHE A 76 5.43 -0.98 4.30
N LEU A 77 4.78 0.17 4.27
CA LEU A 77 3.35 0.31 4.11
C LEU A 77 3.03 0.44 2.62
N GLY A 78 2.64 -0.66 2.01
CA GLY A 78 2.26 -0.68 0.59
C GLY A 78 1.04 0.21 0.30
N ASN A 79 0.82 0.47 -0.97
CA ASN A 79 -0.25 1.33 -1.48
C ASN A 79 -1.66 0.79 -1.14
N ILE A 80 -2.27 1.37 -0.11
CA ILE A 80 -3.57 0.98 0.47
C ILE A 80 -4.19 2.22 1.15
N ASP A 81 -5.44 2.16 1.58
CA ASP A 81 -6.08 3.25 2.32
C ASP A 81 -5.19 3.72 3.49
N PRO A 82 -4.84 5.03 3.56
CA PRO A 82 -3.97 5.56 4.62
C PRO A 82 -4.43 5.25 6.04
N ARG A 83 -5.73 5.10 6.28
CA ARG A 83 -6.26 4.68 7.59
C ARG A 83 -5.81 3.27 7.95
N LEU A 84 -5.78 2.35 6.98
CA LEU A 84 -5.30 0.99 7.21
C LEU A 84 -3.79 0.98 7.42
N GLN A 85 -3.04 1.85 6.74
CA GLN A 85 -1.61 2.04 6.98
C GLN A 85 -1.35 2.54 8.41
N LEU A 86 -2.13 3.51 8.90
CA LEU A 86 -2.08 3.98 10.29
C LEU A 86 -2.45 2.87 11.29
N ASP A 87 -3.46 2.05 10.97
CA ASP A 87 -3.84 0.91 11.80
C ASP A 87 -2.72 -0.14 11.91
N VAL A 88 -1.93 -0.34 10.85
CA VAL A 88 -0.71 -1.17 10.90
C VAL A 88 0.32 -0.56 11.85
N LEU A 89 0.58 0.74 11.76
CA LEU A 89 1.57 1.41 12.63
C LEU A 89 1.20 1.33 14.12
N ARG A 90 -0.08 1.34 14.45
CA ARG A 90 -0.55 1.17 15.84
C ARG A 90 -0.31 -0.23 16.40
N GLN A 91 -0.07 -1.21 15.54
CA GLN A 91 0.15 -2.61 15.92
C GLN A 91 1.63 -3.01 15.98
N VAL A 92 2.54 -2.20 15.43
CA VAL A 92 3.98 -2.48 15.46
C VAL A 92 4.68 -1.73 16.58
N THR A 93 5.74 -2.33 17.14
CA THR A 93 6.45 -1.79 18.29
C THR A 93 7.79 -1.18 17.86
N ARG A 94 7.88 0.15 17.91
CA ARG A 94 9.11 0.95 17.75
C ARG A 94 9.95 0.54 16.51
N PRO A 95 9.39 0.58 15.30
CA PRO A 95 10.18 0.33 14.10
C PRO A 95 11.31 1.36 14.00
N ARG A 96 12.44 0.95 13.45
CA ARG A 96 13.61 1.80 13.22
C ARG A 96 13.47 2.66 11.96
N LEU A 97 12.67 2.18 11.01
CA LEU A 97 12.35 2.89 9.78
C LEU A 97 10.97 2.44 9.29
N VAL A 98 10.17 3.43 8.97
CA VAL A 98 8.87 3.25 8.34
C VAL A 98 8.90 3.92 6.97
N ALA A 99 8.65 3.15 5.93
CA ALA A 99 8.47 3.67 4.59
C ALA A 99 7.03 3.43 4.13
N CYS A 100 6.49 4.30 3.29
CA CYS A 100 5.17 4.12 2.71
C CYS A 100 5.15 4.40 1.21
N ASP A 101 4.14 3.85 0.57
CA ASP A 101 3.74 4.10 -0.80
C ASP A 101 2.31 4.64 -0.82
N THR A 102 1.97 5.44 -1.84
CA THR A 102 0.63 5.98 -2.05
C THR A 102 0.33 6.08 -3.55
N MET A 103 -0.83 6.61 -3.90
CA MET A 103 -1.23 6.89 -5.29
C MET A 103 -2.21 8.06 -5.37
N ASN A 104 -2.40 8.58 -6.58
CA ASN A 104 -3.33 9.68 -6.88
C ASN A 104 -4.70 9.50 -6.21
N PHE A 105 -5.27 8.29 -6.27
CA PHE A 105 -6.57 7.99 -5.68
C PHE A 105 -6.66 8.34 -4.19
N TRP A 106 -5.62 8.02 -3.42
CA TRP A 106 -5.58 8.34 -1.99
C TRP A 106 -5.25 9.81 -1.73
N ILE A 107 -4.37 10.41 -2.55
CA ILE A 107 -4.06 11.84 -2.48
C ILE A 107 -5.33 12.68 -2.68
N GLU A 108 -6.22 12.26 -3.59
CA GLU A 108 -7.48 12.96 -3.86
C GLU A 108 -8.56 12.65 -2.82
N SER A 109 -8.78 11.36 -2.54
CA SER A 109 -9.95 10.90 -1.78
C SER A 109 -9.73 10.83 -0.27
N ARG A 110 -8.47 10.77 0.19
CA ARG A 110 -8.07 10.54 1.59
C ARG A 110 -6.93 11.44 2.05
N ARG A 111 -6.82 12.63 1.47
CA ARG A 111 -5.73 13.56 1.76
C ARG A 111 -5.51 13.84 3.25
N PRO A 112 -6.54 14.12 4.09
CA PRO A 112 -6.32 14.36 5.51
C PRO A 112 -5.69 13.15 6.23
N ASP A 113 -6.19 11.95 5.94
CA ASP A 113 -5.66 10.71 6.53
C ASP A 113 -4.22 10.43 6.04
N LEU A 114 -3.94 10.74 4.77
CA LEU A 114 -2.58 10.61 4.20
C LEU A 114 -1.61 11.59 4.87
N LEU A 115 -1.99 12.84 5.08
CA LEU A 115 -1.14 13.82 5.76
C LEU A 115 -0.88 13.42 7.23
N GLU A 116 -1.88 12.85 7.91
CA GLU A 116 -1.68 12.27 9.25
C GLU A 116 -0.64 11.15 9.20
N LEU A 117 -0.77 10.20 8.25
CA LEU A 117 0.19 9.12 8.06
C LEU A 117 1.61 9.64 7.83
N LEU A 118 1.77 10.67 6.97
CA LEU A 118 3.08 11.24 6.65
C LEU A 118 3.80 11.84 7.87
N GLY A 119 3.06 12.22 8.91
CA GLY A 119 3.63 12.61 10.20
C GLY A 119 4.25 11.44 11.00
N HIS A 120 4.07 10.19 10.56
CA HIS A 120 4.50 8.98 11.26
C HIS A 120 5.45 8.09 10.45
N VAL A 121 5.86 8.53 9.25
CA VAL A 121 6.77 7.78 8.38
C VAL A 121 8.09 8.52 8.16
N ASP A 122 9.15 7.77 7.90
CA ASP A 122 10.48 8.33 7.65
C ASP A 122 10.75 8.52 6.15
N LEU A 123 10.03 7.78 5.30
CA LEU A 123 10.22 7.80 3.85
C LEU A 123 8.91 7.56 3.12
N ILE A 124 8.68 8.32 2.05
CA ILE A 124 7.60 8.08 1.09
C ILE A 124 8.17 7.83 -0.30
N THR A 125 7.60 6.87 -1.02
CA THR A 125 7.88 6.65 -2.44
C THR A 125 6.71 7.17 -3.26
N ILE A 126 6.97 8.17 -4.09
CA ILE A 126 5.98 8.78 -4.99
C ILE A 126 6.64 9.16 -6.31
N ASN A 127 5.86 9.21 -7.38
CA ASN A 127 6.31 9.80 -8.63
C ASN A 127 6.16 11.33 -8.62
N ASP A 128 6.70 12.01 -9.63
CA ASP A 128 6.69 13.48 -9.69
C ASP A 128 5.28 14.07 -9.89
N ALA A 129 4.36 13.36 -10.54
CA ALA A 129 2.97 13.79 -10.67
C ALA A 129 2.24 13.73 -9.32
N GLU A 130 2.42 12.67 -8.56
CA GLU A 130 1.90 12.51 -7.20
C GLU A 130 2.52 13.53 -6.24
N ALA A 131 3.82 13.81 -6.38
CA ALA A 131 4.48 14.83 -5.57
C ALA A 131 3.85 16.21 -5.79
N ARG A 132 3.64 16.62 -7.06
CA ARG A 132 2.95 17.89 -7.38
C ARG A 132 1.54 17.92 -6.83
N GLN A 133 0.79 16.84 -6.96
CA GLN A 133 -0.57 16.75 -6.47
C GLN A 133 -0.64 16.81 -4.93
N LEU A 134 0.27 16.13 -4.25
CA LEU A 134 0.35 16.11 -2.80
C LEU A 134 0.76 17.46 -2.22
N THR A 135 1.74 18.11 -2.81
CA THR A 135 2.27 19.41 -2.34
C THR A 135 1.52 20.61 -2.87
N GLU A 136 0.69 20.43 -3.91
CA GLU A 136 0.05 21.53 -4.67
C GLU A 136 1.06 22.48 -5.31
N GLU A 137 2.30 22.01 -5.52
CA GLU A 137 3.41 22.79 -6.05
C GLU A 137 3.84 22.24 -7.42
N SER A 138 3.82 23.10 -8.43
CA SER A 138 4.19 22.69 -9.79
C SER A 138 5.71 22.54 -9.96
N ASN A 139 6.51 23.28 -9.20
CA ASN A 139 7.96 23.25 -9.27
C ASN A 139 8.54 22.42 -8.12
N LEU A 140 9.04 21.23 -8.43
CA LEU A 140 9.66 20.32 -7.46
C LEU A 140 11.12 20.64 -7.12
N VAL A 141 11.70 21.72 -7.69
CA VAL A 141 13.10 22.11 -7.50
C VAL A 141 13.26 23.30 -6.54
N LYS A 142 12.21 23.72 -5.89
CA LYS A 142 12.27 24.79 -4.89
C LYS A 142 12.83 24.30 -3.57
#